data_256deef7d304a38c90088d60e666e867
#
_entry.id   256deef7d304a38c90088d60e666e867
#
_cell.length_a   1.000
_cell.length_b   1.000
_cell.length_c   1.000
_cell.angle_alpha   90.00
_cell.angle_beta   90.00
_cell.angle_gamma   90.00
#
_symmetry.space_group_name_H-M   'P 1'
#
loop_
_entity.id
_entity.type
_entity.pdbx_description
1 polymer ?
#
loop_
_entity_poly.entity_id
_entity_poly.type
_entity_poly.pdbx_seq_one_letter_code
_entity_poly.pdbx_strand_id
1 'polypeptide(L)'
;DHGGHDHGASGFMSMIEVTKDLPRSADGLAMDWLEVPFGPVFSGLPGGLKLTLTLDGDGVTEGQAISLVGMVNEVEEGKEVDAETFIERLASAMPLASVSYRLLACQAIERAAGLEEDPATAQARAVALERERIASHMGWLAQLGRQFGFAWLTHRASTLQLEIRCASGKRLA
;
A
#
# COMPACT_ATOMS: atom_id res chain seq x y z
N ASP A 1 -22.47 -48.70 -42.79
CA ASP A 1 -22.19 -48.46 -41.36
C ASP A 1 -21.57 -47.07 -41.21
N HIS A 2 -22.43 -46.08 -40.97
CA HIS A 2 -22.00 -44.71 -40.70
C HIS A 2 -22.08 -44.47 -39.18
N GLY A 3 -20.95 -44.54 -38.51
CA GLY A 3 -20.81 -44.09 -37.12
C GLY A 3 -20.92 -42.57 -37.03
N GLY A 4 -22.07 -42.07 -36.60
CA GLY A 4 -22.27 -40.68 -36.29
C GLY A 4 -21.52 -40.32 -34.98
N HIS A 5 -20.54 -39.48 -35.08
CA HIS A 5 -19.90 -38.90 -33.91
C HIS A 5 -20.80 -37.80 -33.30
N ASP A 6 -21.46 -38.14 -32.23
CA ASP A 6 -22.27 -37.20 -31.43
C ASP A 6 -21.31 -36.46 -30.46
N HIS A 7 -20.60 -35.43 -30.94
CA HIS A 7 -19.69 -34.61 -30.14
C HIS A 7 -20.27 -33.26 -29.71
N GLY A 8 -21.54 -32.97 -30.02
CA GLY A 8 -22.13 -31.64 -29.76
C GLY A 8 -22.75 -31.48 -28.38
N ALA A 9 -23.37 -32.51 -27.85
CA ALA A 9 -24.21 -32.39 -26.66
C ALA A 9 -23.39 -32.41 -25.33
N SER A 10 -22.33 -33.21 -25.29
CA SER A 10 -21.54 -33.34 -24.05
C SER A 10 -20.67 -32.10 -23.72
N GLY A 11 -20.16 -31.42 -24.76
CA GLY A 11 -19.38 -30.18 -24.58
C GLY A 11 -20.23 -29.01 -24.12
N PHE A 12 -21.46 -28.90 -24.62
CA PHE A 12 -22.36 -27.81 -24.25
C PHE A 12 -22.92 -27.97 -22.84
N MET A 13 -23.27 -29.18 -22.43
CA MET A 13 -23.72 -29.47 -21.05
C MET A 13 -22.60 -29.31 -20.03
N SER A 14 -21.34 -29.68 -20.39
CA SER A 14 -20.18 -29.42 -19.56
C SER A 14 -19.92 -27.93 -19.35
N MET A 15 -20.10 -27.11 -20.37
CA MET A 15 -19.96 -25.64 -20.24
C MET A 15 -21.06 -25.02 -19.38
N ILE A 16 -22.29 -25.51 -19.49
CA ILE A 16 -23.39 -25.04 -18.62
C ILE A 16 -23.14 -25.44 -17.16
N GLU A 17 -22.58 -26.62 -16.91
CA GLU A 17 -22.28 -27.11 -15.56
C GLU A 17 -21.15 -26.31 -14.91
N VAL A 18 -20.11 -25.94 -15.65
CA VAL A 18 -19.01 -25.10 -15.18
C VAL A 18 -19.46 -23.67 -14.91
N THR A 19 -20.43 -23.14 -15.65
CA THR A 19 -20.92 -21.76 -15.49
C THR A 19 -22.12 -21.63 -14.54
N LYS A 20 -22.66 -22.76 -14.06
CA LYS A 20 -23.87 -22.77 -13.24
C LYS A 20 -23.73 -22.03 -11.92
N ASP A 21 -22.54 -22.09 -11.33
CA ASP A 21 -22.22 -21.49 -10.05
C ASP A 21 -21.45 -20.16 -10.18
N LEU A 22 -21.27 -19.66 -11.41
CA LEU A 22 -20.65 -18.36 -11.62
C LEU A 22 -21.58 -17.24 -11.15
N PRO A 23 -21.01 -16.23 -10.51
CA PRO A 23 -21.76 -15.05 -10.11
C PRO A 23 -22.36 -14.36 -11.34
N ARG A 24 -23.48 -13.69 -11.13
CA ARG A 24 -24.17 -12.96 -12.18
C ARG A 24 -24.03 -11.46 -11.95
N SER A 25 -23.73 -10.76 -13.03
CA SER A 25 -23.77 -9.31 -13.04
C SER A 25 -25.20 -8.77 -12.86
N ALA A 26 -25.36 -7.46 -12.66
CA ALA A 26 -26.66 -6.83 -12.44
C ALA A 26 -27.66 -7.03 -13.62
N ASP A 27 -27.16 -7.29 -14.81
CA ASP A 27 -27.94 -7.62 -16.03
C ASP A 27 -28.24 -9.12 -16.18
N GLY A 28 -27.81 -9.94 -15.21
CA GLY A 28 -28.07 -11.39 -15.16
C GLY A 28 -27.13 -12.25 -16.00
N LEU A 29 -26.09 -11.68 -16.63
CA LEU A 29 -25.08 -12.43 -17.37
C LEU A 29 -24.17 -13.17 -16.41
N ALA A 30 -23.81 -14.42 -16.73
CA ALA A 30 -22.78 -15.14 -16.02
C ALA A 30 -21.42 -14.55 -16.40
N MET A 31 -20.70 -14.05 -15.40
CA MET A 31 -19.41 -13.39 -15.59
C MET A 31 -18.31 -14.21 -14.91
N ASP A 32 -17.16 -14.33 -15.58
CA ASP A 32 -15.95 -14.78 -14.92
C ASP A 32 -15.42 -13.63 -14.06
N TRP A 33 -15.37 -13.84 -12.76
CA TRP A 33 -14.73 -12.89 -11.88
C TRP A 33 -13.22 -12.90 -12.08
N LEU A 34 -12.65 -11.75 -12.20
CA LEU A 34 -11.21 -11.59 -12.34
C LEU A 34 -10.59 -11.26 -10.99
N GLU A 35 -9.73 -12.13 -10.49
CA GLU A 35 -8.90 -11.82 -9.33
C GLU A 35 -7.64 -11.07 -9.74
N VAL A 36 -7.48 -9.86 -9.19
CA VAL A 36 -6.32 -9.01 -9.45
C VAL A 36 -5.52 -8.83 -8.16
N PRO A 37 -4.30 -9.41 -8.07
CA PRO A 37 -3.44 -9.21 -6.93
C PRO A 37 -2.63 -7.91 -7.05
N PHE A 38 -2.53 -7.15 -5.95
CA PHE A 38 -1.64 -6.01 -5.77
C PHE A 38 -0.69 -6.26 -4.61
N GLY A 39 0.57 -5.86 -4.77
CA GLY A 39 1.59 -6.09 -3.76
C GLY A 39 2.23 -7.48 -3.85
N PRO A 40 3.08 -7.88 -2.89
CA PRO A 40 3.42 -7.18 -1.62
C PRO A 40 4.34 -5.97 -1.77
N VAL A 41 4.84 -5.72 -2.97
CA VAL A 41 5.67 -4.56 -3.30
C VAL A 41 4.96 -3.75 -4.37
N PHE A 42 4.13 -2.80 -3.95
CA PHE A 42 3.37 -1.93 -4.84
C PHE A 42 3.47 -0.49 -4.35
N SER A 43 3.81 0.45 -5.26
CA SER A 43 3.92 1.86 -4.88
C SER A 43 2.54 2.40 -4.51
N GLY A 44 2.42 2.94 -3.30
CA GLY A 44 1.15 3.43 -2.76
C GLY A 44 0.47 2.49 -1.77
N LEU A 45 0.94 1.23 -1.64
CA LEU A 45 0.53 0.34 -0.57
C LEU A 45 1.64 0.20 0.48
N PRO A 46 1.28 -0.05 1.74
CA PRO A 46 2.26 -0.42 2.76
C PRO A 46 3.08 -1.64 2.32
N GLY A 47 4.39 -1.60 2.59
CA GLY A 47 5.27 -2.73 2.27
C GLY A 47 4.79 -4.02 2.94
N GLY A 48 4.75 -5.11 2.17
CA GLY A 48 4.28 -6.41 2.65
C GLY A 48 2.76 -6.60 2.65
N LEU A 49 1.98 -5.60 2.27
CA LEU A 49 0.54 -5.77 2.08
C LEU A 49 0.27 -6.40 0.71
N LYS A 50 -0.39 -7.56 0.71
CA LYS A 50 -0.99 -8.16 -0.48
C LYS A 50 -2.49 -7.89 -0.45
N LEU A 51 -2.98 -7.20 -1.45
CA LEU A 51 -4.40 -6.95 -1.67
C LEU A 51 -4.83 -7.76 -2.88
N THR A 52 -5.86 -8.59 -2.72
CA THR A 52 -6.48 -9.30 -3.85
C THR A 52 -7.89 -8.73 -4.03
N LEU A 53 -8.16 -8.20 -5.20
CA LEU A 53 -9.48 -7.66 -5.55
C LEU A 53 -10.16 -8.61 -6.53
N THR A 54 -11.41 -8.91 -6.28
CA THR A 54 -12.28 -9.63 -7.19
C THR A 54 -13.11 -8.61 -7.98
N LEU A 55 -12.96 -8.61 -9.28
CA LEU A 55 -13.59 -7.65 -10.18
C LEU A 55 -14.74 -8.32 -10.94
N ASP A 56 -15.84 -7.59 -11.05
CA ASP A 56 -16.94 -7.83 -11.98
C ASP A 56 -16.98 -6.67 -12.98
N GLY A 57 -16.40 -6.89 -14.15
CA GLY A 57 -16.14 -5.79 -15.08
C GLY A 57 -15.25 -4.71 -14.45
N ASP A 58 -15.76 -3.48 -14.37
CA ASP A 58 -15.07 -2.33 -13.77
C ASP A 58 -15.36 -2.18 -12.26
N GLY A 59 -16.20 -3.04 -11.69
CA GLY A 59 -16.60 -3.00 -10.28
C GLY A 59 -15.77 -3.94 -9.41
N VAL A 60 -15.45 -3.52 -8.18
CA VAL A 60 -14.88 -4.39 -7.16
C VAL A 60 -16.03 -5.03 -6.38
N THR A 61 -16.14 -6.36 -6.44
CA THR A 61 -17.17 -7.12 -5.72
C THR A 61 -16.67 -7.62 -4.37
N GLU A 62 -15.38 -7.97 -4.31
CA GLU A 62 -14.75 -8.45 -3.10
C GLU A 62 -13.30 -7.96 -2.99
N GLY A 63 -12.80 -7.78 -1.77
CA GLY A 63 -11.42 -7.43 -1.49
C GLY A 63 -10.87 -8.19 -0.30
N GLN A 64 -9.73 -8.84 -0.49
CA GLN A 64 -9.01 -9.51 0.56
C GLN A 64 -7.66 -8.83 0.79
N ALA A 65 -7.34 -8.51 2.04
CA ALA A 65 -6.07 -7.92 2.44
C ALA A 65 -5.31 -8.88 3.36
N ILE A 66 -4.06 -9.17 3.01
CA ILE A 66 -3.17 -10.05 3.78
C ILE A 66 -1.85 -9.31 4.02
N SER A 67 -1.42 -9.24 5.29
CA SER A 67 -0.07 -8.79 5.62
C SER A 67 0.89 -9.97 5.51
N LEU A 68 1.90 -9.86 4.64
CA LEU A 68 2.98 -10.85 4.49
C LEU A 68 4.20 -10.51 5.34
N VAL A 69 4.28 -9.29 5.80
CA VAL A 69 5.21 -8.89 6.87
C VAL A 69 4.39 -9.04 8.12
N GLY A 70 4.74 -10.00 8.95
CA GLY A 70 4.09 -10.13 10.25
C GLY A 70 3.98 -8.74 10.86
N MET A 71 2.78 -8.32 11.21
CA MET A 71 2.59 -7.11 12.00
C MET A 71 3.60 -7.22 13.12
N VAL A 72 4.58 -6.33 13.11
CA VAL A 72 5.58 -6.28 14.18
C VAL A 72 4.76 -6.09 15.45
N ASN A 73 4.54 -7.23 16.11
CA ASN A 73 3.74 -7.36 17.30
C ASN A 73 2.33 -6.76 17.16
N GLU A 74 1.33 -7.64 17.05
CA GLU A 74 0.00 -7.32 17.52
C GLU A 74 0.19 -6.44 18.76
N VAL A 75 -0.30 -5.22 18.70
CA VAL A 75 -0.50 -4.46 19.93
C VAL A 75 -1.48 -5.34 20.68
N GLU A 76 -0.97 -6.20 21.59
CA GLU A 76 -1.83 -6.99 22.45
C GLU A 76 -2.74 -5.97 23.10
N GLU A 77 -4.03 -6.04 22.76
CA GLU A 77 -5.03 -5.13 23.30
C GLU A 77 -4.90 -5.14 24.82
N GLY A 78 -4.62 -3.97 25.40
CA GLY A 78 -4.44 -3.80 26.83
C GLY A 78 -3.02 -3.87 27.38
N LYS A 79 -1.98 -4.11 26.56
CA LYS A 79 -0.60 -3.94 27.02
C LYS A 79 -0.20 -2.47 26.99
N GLU A 80 0.19 -1.97 28.15
CA GLU A 80 0.82 -0.64 28.25
C GLU A 80 2.15 -0.64 27.49
N VAL A 81 2.31 0.34 26.62
CA VAL A 81 3.54 0.57 25.85
C VAL A 81 4.09 1.92 26.26
N ASP A 82 5.38 2.00 26.53
CA ASP A 82 6.03 3.28 26.81
C ASP A 82 6.01 4.19 25.58
N ALA A 83 6.10 5.51 25.81
CA ALA A 83 5.96 6.51 24.78
C ALA A 83 7.00 6.38 23.66
N GLU A 84 8.25 6.05 23.99
CA GLU A 84 9.34 5.90 23.03
C GLU A 84 9.09 4.70 22.10
N THR A 85 8.75 3.56 22.69
CA THR A 85 8.37 2.35 21.92
C THR A 85 7.17 2.60 21.01
N PHE A 86 6.16 3.34 21.47
CA PHE A 86 5.00 3.69 20.65
C PHE A 86 5.41 4.55 19.44
N ILE A 87 6.24 5.58 19.65
CA ILE A 87 6.74 6.47 18.61
C ILE A 87 7.54 5.66 17.56
N GLU A 88 8.46 4.79 18.00
CA GLU A 88 9.28 3.99 17.08
C GLU A 88 8.47 2.97 16.30
N ARG A 89 7.50 2.32 16.93
CA ARG A 89 6.59 1.38 16.23
C ARG A 89 5.79 2.10 15.17
N LEU A 90 5.21 3.26 15.48
CA LEU A 90 4.42 4.00 14.51
C LEU A 90 5.29 4.53 13.37
N ALA A 91 6.49 5.04 13.65
CA ALA A 91 7.43 5.52 12.64
C ALA A 91 7.92 4.41 11.71
N SER A 92 8.11 3.19 12.22
CA SER A 92 8.55 2.03 11.43
C SER A 92 7.42 1.37 10.62
N ALA A 93 6.17 1.58 10.99
CA ALA A 93 5.02 1.06 10.24
C ALA A 93 4.97 1.57 8.79
N MET A 94 5.47 2.79 8.56
CA MET A 94 5.50 3.41 7.23
C MET A 94 6.90 3.97 6.90
N PRO A 95 7.85 3.11 6.48
CA PRO A 95 9.25 3.52 6.28
C PRO A 95 9.47 4.66 5.29
N LEU A 96 8.54 4.84 4.33
CA LEU A 96 8.59 5.93 3.35
C LEU A 96 8.02 7.25 3.88
N ALA A 97 7.33 7.23 5.01
CA ALA A 97 6.72 8.38 5.68
C ALA A 97 7.01 8.38 7.18
N SER A 98 8.20 7.91 7.58
CA SER A 98 8.58 7.68 8.97
C SER A 98 8.58 8.96 9.81
N VAL A 99 8.92 10.11 9.23
CA VAL A 99 8.90 11.40 9.92
C VAL A 99 7.46 11.85 10.19
N SER A 100 6.56 11.71 9.22
CA SER A 100 5.14 12.03 9.38
C SER A 100 4.49 11.20 10.50
N TYR A 101 4.75 9.89 10.52
CA TYR A 101 4.19 9.00 11.53
C TYR A 101 4.82 9.20 12.91
N ARG A 102 6.13 9.49 12.99
CA ARG A 102 6.80 9.89 14.23
C ARG A 102 6.19 11.17 14.80
N LEU A 103 6.00 12.18 13.95
CA LEU A 103 5.39 13.44 14.35
C LEU A 103 3.97 13.25 14.85
N LEU A 104 3.19 12.42 14.16
CA LEU A 104 1.82 12.09 14.58
C LEU A 104 1.81 11.46 15.97
N ALA A 105 2.72 10.49 16.24
CA ALA A 105 2.83 9.85 17.54
C ALA A 105 3.23 10.83 18.65
N CYS A 106 4.24 11.68 18.40
CA CYS A 106 4.65 12.73 19.34
C CYS A 106 3.50 13.67 19.67
N GLN A 107 2.81 14.20 18.67
CA GLN A 107 1.69 15.11 18.88
C GLN A 107 0.52 14.46 19.61
N ALA A 108 0.25 13.17 19.36
CA ALA A 108 -0.79 12.45 20.09
C ALA A 108 -0.47 12.33 21.59
N ILE A 109 0.79 11.98 21.93
CA ILE A 109 1.25 11.87 23.31
C ILE A 109 1.24 13.25 24.00
N GLU A 110 1.79 14.27 23.34
CA GLU A 110 1.83 15.64 23.86
C GLU A 110 0.44 16.19 24.17
N ARG A 111 -0.51 15.97 23.27
CA ARG A 111 -1.92 16.36 23.50
C ARG A 111 -2.53 15.60 24.67
N ALA A 112 -2.28 14.29 24.75
CA ALA A 112 -2.78 13.48 25.86
C ALA A 112 -2.18 13.89 27.21
N ALA A 113 -0.91 14.33 27.21
CA ALA A 113 -0.22 14.81 28.40
C ALA A 113 -0.45 16.31 28.72
N GLY A 114 -1.15 17.04 27.87
CA GLY A 114 -1.36 18.49 28.02
C GLY A 114 -0.08 19.30 27.87
N LEU A 115 0.89 18.79 27.12
CA LEU A 115 2.14 19.49 26.85
C LEU A 115 2.01 20.46 25.67
N GLU A 116 2.58 21.63 25.82
CA GLU A 116 2.67 22.62 24.74
C GLU A 116 4.00 22.49 24.00
N GLU A 117 3.94 22.55 22.68
CA GLU A 117 5.13 22.50 21.83
C GLU A 117 5.84 23.84 21.84
N ASP A 118 7.16 23.83 22.10
CA ASP A 118 7.95 25.04 22.00
C ASP A 118 8.21 25.44 20.53
N PRO A 119 8.36 26.74 20.22
CA PRO A 119 8.51 27.22 18.85
C PRO A 119 9.73 26.65 18.10
N ALA A 120 10.84 26.36 18.78
CA ALA A 120 12.04 25.83 18.16
C ALA A 120 11.82 24.37 17.74
N THR A 121 11.18 23.58 18.59
CA THR A 121 10.75 22.20 18.29
C THR A 121 9.76 22.18 17.13
N ALA A 122 8.75 23.06 17.12
CA ALA A 122 7.79 23.18 16.04
C ALA A 122 8.47 23.47 14.70
N GLN A 123 9.43 24.40 14.69
CA GLN A 123 10.20 24.70 13.48
C GLN A 123 11.06 23.53 13.01
N ALA A 124 11.73 22.83 13.92
CA ALA A 124 12.55 21.67 13.57
C ALA A 124 11.70 20.54 12.96
N ARG A 125 10.53 20.28 13.54
CA ARG A 125 9.53 19.32 13.04
C ARG A 125 9.01 19.70 11.66
N ALA A 126 8.70 20.97 11.44
CA ALA A 126 8.27 21.47 10.13
C ALA A 126 9.35 21.25 9.06
N VAL A 127 10.61 21.55 9.37
CA VAL A 127 11.74 21.31 8.45
C VAL A 127 11.91 19.82 8.13
N ALA A 128 11.78 18.95 9.13
CA ALA A 128 11.89 17.50 8.92
C ALA A 128 10.75 16.98 8.02
N LEU A 129 9.52 17.43 8.26
CA LEU A 129 8.34 17.08 7.47
C LEU A 129 8.46 17.55 6.02
N GLU A 130 8.94 18.79 5.81
CA GLU A 130 9.15 19.32 4.46
C GLU A 130 10.20 18.52 3.68
N ARG A 131 11.26 18.06 4.32
CA ARG A 131 12.24 17.18 3.69
C ARG A 131 11.64 15.87 3.26
N GLU A 132 10.85 15.22 4.11
CA GLU A 132 10.16 13.99 3.76
C GLU A 132 9.20 14.23 2.58
N ARG A 133 8.47 15.35 2.57
CA ARG A 133 7.58 15.74 1.49
C ARG A 133 8.34 15.91 0.17
N ILE A 134 9.47 16.62 0.18
CA ILE A 134 10.31 16.77 -1.01
C ILE A 134 10.82 15.40 -1.50
N ALA A 135 11.27 14.52 -0.58
CA ALA A 135 11.70 13.18 -0.96
C ALA A 135 10.56 12.35 -1.60
N SER A 136 9.34 12.48 -1.09
CA SER A 136 8.14 11.87 -1.70
C SER A 136 7.88 12.39 -3.11
N HIS A 137 7.96 13.72 -3.32
CA HIS A 137 7.79 14.32 -4.65
C HIS A 137 8.87 13.84 -5.63
N MET A 138 10.13 13.71 -5.17
CA MET A 138 11.20 13.16 -6.00
C MET A 138 10.93 11.71 -6.40
N GLY A 139 10.42 10.89 -5.49
CA GLY A 139 10.01 9.51 -5.79
C GLY A 139 8.89 9.46 -6.83
N TRP A 140 7.91 10.34 -6.72
CA TRP A 140 6.84 10.44 -7.70
C TRP A 140 7.35 10.87 -9.08
N LEU A 141 8.23 11.87 -9.15
CA LEU A 141 8.86 12.29 -10.40
C LEU A 141 9.70 11.19 -11.03
N ALA A 142 10.41 10.40 -10.23
CA ALA A 142 11.16 9.26 -10.72
C ALA A 142 10.24 8.20 -11.36
N GLN A 143 9.09 7.95 -10.74
CA GLN A 143 8.09 7.03 -11.27
C GLN A 143 7.45 7.56 -12.54
N LEU A 144 7.11 8.84 -12.59
CA LEU A 144 6.60 9.50 -13.79
C LEU A 144 7.60 9.37 -14.94
N GLY A 145 8.89 9.65 -14.68
CA GLY A 145 9.95 9.48 -15.67
C GLY A 145 10.02 8.05 -16.23
N ARG A 146 9.83 7.03 -15.39
CA ARG A 146 9.77 5.63 -15.83
C ARG A 146 8.59 5.37 -16.75
N GLN A 147 7.40 5.86 -16.39
CA GLN A 147 6.18 5.67 -17.18
C GLN A 147 6.26 6.30 -18.57
N PHE A 148 6.90 7.45 -18.68
CA PHE A 148 7.07 8.15 -19.95
C PHE A 148 8.38 7.81 -20.70
N GLY A 149 9.18 6.86 -20.18
CA GLY A 149 10.48 6.52 -20.78
C GLY A 149 11.53 7.62 -20.68
N PHE A 150 11.36 8.59 -19.78
CA PHE A 150 12.27 9.71 -19.62
C PHE A 150 13.39 9.37 -18.61
N ALA A 151 14.38 8.63 -19.06
CA ALA A 151 15.44 8.06 -18.23
C ALA A 151 16.21 9.11 -17.41
N TRP A 152 16.49 10.29 -17.97
CA TRP A 152 17.16 11.36 -17.24
C TRP A 152 16.37 11.80 -16.00
N LEU A 153 15.06 12.04 -16.15
CA LEU A 153 14.18 12.42 -15.02
C LEU A 153 14.15 11.33 -13.96
N THR A 154 14.00 10.08 -14.38
CA THR A 154 14.02 8.91 -13.49
C THR A 154 15.28 8.89 -12.65
N HIS A 155 16.45 8.98 -13.30
CA HIS A 155 17.74 8.93 -12.62
C HIS A 155 17.94 10.10 -11.68
N ARG A 156 17.73 11.32 -12.17
CA ARG A 156 17.99 12.53 -11.39
C ARG A 156 17.08 12.61 -10.16
N ALA A 157 15.80 12.33 -10.33
CA ALA A 157 14.83 12.35 -9.23
C ALA A 157 15.12 11.25 -8.20
N SER A 158 15.48 10.02 -8.62
CA SER A 158 15.87 8.95 -7.70
C SER A 158 17.12 9.30 -6.89
N THR A 159 18.13 9.87 -7.51
CA THR A 159 19.36 10.32 -6.84
C THR A 159 19.04 11.37 -5.78
N LEU A 160 18.29 12.41 -6.13
CA LEU A 160 17.90 13.47 -5.20
C LEU A 160 17.04 12.93 -4.04
N GLN A 161 16.13 11.99 -4.31
CA GLN A 161 15.36 11.33 -3.25
C GLN A 161 16.26 10.65 -2.23
N LEU A 162 17.26 9.90 -2.69
CA LEU A 162 18.23 9.21 -1.82
C LEU A 162 19.08 10.20 -1.02
N GLU A 163 19.60 11.24 -1.66
CA GLU A 163 20.39 12.29 -1.00
C GLU A 163 19.61 12.96 0.13
N ILE A 164 18.35 13.33 -0.11
CA ILE A 164 17.48 13.97 0.89
C ILE A 164 17.22 13.03 2.05
N ARG A 165 16.93 11.75 1.79
CA ARG A 165 16.69 10.73 2.84
C ARG A 165 17.94 10.46 3.67
N CYS A 166 19.09 10.29 3.02
CA CYS A 166 20.36 10.08 3.73
C CYS A 166 20.77 11.29 4.59
N ALA A 167 20.53 12.51 4.10
CA ALA A 167 20.79 13.72 4.88
C ALA A 167 19.88 13.85 6.10
N SER A 168 18.66 13.32 6.03
CA SER A 168 17.71 13.29 7.16
C SER A 168 18.14 12.27 8.22
N GLY A 169 18.60 11.09 7.84
CA GLY A 169 19.05 10.04 8.75
C GLY A 169 20.28 10.42 9.58
N LYS A 170 21.20 11.21 9.02
CA LYS A 170 22.41 11.65 9.72
C LYS A 170 22.18 12.71 10.83
N ARG A 171 21.01 13.32 10.88
CA ARG A 171 20.64 14.35 11.87
C ARG A 171 19.75 13.84 13.00
N LEU A 172 19.27 12.61 12.89
CA LEU A 172 18.39 11.97 13.88
C LEU A 172 19.13 10.90 14.70
N ALA A 173 20.39 10.63 14.39
CA ALA A 173 21.32 9.84 15.17
C ALA A 173 22.23 10.77 15.99
#